data_afff8eb8515b71fc819cfdee7ca5f251
#
_entry.id   afff8eb8515b71fc819cfdee7ca5f251
#
_cell.length_a   1.000
_cell.length_b   1.000
_cell.length_c   1.000
_cell.angle_alpha   90.00
_cell.angle_beta   90.00
_cell.angle_gamma   90.00
#
_symmetry.space_group_name_H-M   'P 1'
#
loop_
_entity.id
_entity.type
_entity.pdbx_description
1 polymer ?
#
loop_
_entity_poly.entity_id
_entity_poly.type
_entity_poly.pdbx_seq_one_letter_code
_entity_poly.pdbx_strand_id
1 'polypeptide(L)'
;MSDLTHYAVPAFIALMLLEATVGARHIHRNIHDDMRDTWASLGMGVGSVVINLFWKSVVFAYFTFLHSLTPLRLGYEWWAWAAALLADDFCYYWFHRMSHEVRVLWAAHVNHHSSRRYNLSTALRQPWTTPLTSFWFWTPLPLLGFDPA
;
A
#
# COMPACT_ATOMS: atom_id res chain seq x y z
N MET A 1 6.39 -17.16 -14.30
CA MET A 1 6.02 -15.75 -14.51
C MET A 1 7.10 -14.90 -13.86
N SER A 2 7.75 -14.02 -14.62
CA SER A 2 8.68 -13.05 -14.03
C SER A 2 7.87 -12.16 -13.09
N ASP A 3 8.25 -12.12 -11.83
CA ASP A 3 7.59 -11.30 -10.83
C ASP A 3 7.74 -9.82 -11.25
N LEU A 4 6.62 -9.15 -11.49
CA LEU A 4 6.59 -7.75 -11.93
C LEU A 4 7.40 -6.83 -10.99
N THR A 5 7.50 -7.21 -9.73
CA THR A 5 8.29 -6.49 -8.72
C THR A 5 9.78 -6.40 -9.06
N HIS A 6 10.36 -7.40 -9.75
CA HIS A 6 11.75 -7.37 -10.18
C HIS A 6 12.05 -6.24 -11.17
N TYR A 7 11.05 -5.78 -11.90
CA TYR A 7 11.17 -4.63 -12.82
C TYR A 7 10.69 -3.32 -12.20
N ALA A 8 9.61 -3.38 -11.42
CA ALA A 8 9.00 -2.20 -10.83
C ALA A 8 9.91 -1.54 -9.77
N VAL A 9 10.59 -2.34 -8.92
CA VAL A 9 11.47 -1.79 -7.87
C VAL A 9 12.67 -1.05 -8.46
N PRO A 10 13.48 -1.64 -9.39
CA PRO A 10 14.57 -0.90 -10.02
C PRO A 10 14.09 0.34 -10.80
N ALA A 11 12.96 0.24 -11.52
CA ALA A 11 12.40 1.39 -12.24
C ALA A 11 12.01 2.52 -11.28
N PHE A 12 11.38 2.21 -10.16
CA PHE A 12 11.02 3.20 -9.14
C PHE A 12 12.26 3.88 -8.54
N ILE A 13 13.32 3.11 -8.22
CA ILE A 13 14.58 3.65 -7.73
C ILE A 13 15.22 4.58 -8.78
N ALA A 14 15.24 4.17 -10.05
CA ALA A 14 15.77 4.99 -11.14
C ALA A 14 15.00 6.32 -11.28
N LEU A 15 13.67 6.29 -11.18
CA LEU A 15 12.82 7.49 -11.21
C LEU A 15 13.08 8.41 -10.01
N MET A 16 13.28 7.87 -8.81
CA MET A 16 13.65 8.67 -7.63
C MET A 16 15.02 9.35 -7.81
N LEU A 17 16.00 8.63 -8.35
CA LEU A 17 17.32 9.19 -8.65
C LEU A 17 17.23 10.28 -9.72
N LEU A 18 16.45 10.05 -10.77
CA LEU A 18 16.20 11.05 -11.82
C LEU A 18 15.54 12.31 -11.23
N GLU A 19 14.48 12.15 -10.43
CA GLU A 19 13.82 13.27 -9.76
C GLU A 19 14.79 14.06 -8.89
N ALA A 20 15.62 13.38 -8.09
CA ALA A 20 16.61 14.02 -7.23
C ALA A 20 17.64 14.84 -8.06
N THR A 21 18.11 14.29 -9.19
CA THR A 21 19.09 14.97 -10.05
C THR A 21 18.51 16.16 -10.82
N VAL A 22 17.26 16.02 -11.32
CA VAL A 22 16.55 17.11 -12.01
C VAL A 22 16.14 18.19 -11.02
N GLY A 23 15.60 17.81 -9.85
CA GLY A 23 15.21 18.74 -8.80
C GLY A 23 16.38 19.57 -8.28
N ALA A 24 17.57 18.97 -8.14
CA ALA A 24 18.77 19.68 -7.72
C ALA A 24 19.23 20.75 -8.73
N ARG A 25 18.90 20.59 -10.02
CA ARG A 25 19.32 21.52 -11.09
C ARG A 25 18.37 22.70 -11.31
N HIS A 26 17.08 22.52 -11.03
CA HIS A 26 16.05 23.45 -11.50
C HIS A 26 15.35 24.28 -10.39
N ILE A 27 15.58 23.98 -9.13
CA ILE A 27 14.87 24.65 -8.03
C ILE A 27 15.90 25.03 -6.95
N HIS A 28 15.90 26.30 -6.51
CA HIS A 28 16.58 26.74 -5.28
C HIS A 28 15.91 26.09 -4.06
N ARG A 29 16.00 24.77 -3.94
CA ARG A 29 15.47 24.00 -2.83
C ARG A 29 16.49 23.97 -1.70
N ASN A 30 15.97 24.02 -0.48
CA ASN A 30 16.78 23.71 0.68
C ASN A 30 17.03 22.20 0.70
N ILE A 31 18.17 21.77 0.16
CA ILE A 31 18.58 20.37 -0.02
C ILE A 31 18.51 19.59 1.31
N HIS A 32 18.82 20.24 2.42
CA HIS A 32 18.78 19.62 3.74
C HIS A 32 17.35 19.20 4.16
N ASP A 33 16.37 20.05 3.92
CA ASP A 33 14.97 19.75 4.27
C ASP A 33 14.40 18.65 3.36
N ASP A 34 14.76 18.67 2.07
CA ASP A 34 14.35 17.65 1.11
C ASP A 34 14.97 16.29 1.44
N MET A 35 16.24 16.24 1.82
CA MET A 35 16.91 15.00 2.24
C MET A 35 16.32 14.44 3.53
N ARG A 36 16.05 15.29 4.52
CA ARG A 36 15.45 14.87 5.80
C ARG A 36 14.07 14.24 5.60
N ASP A 37 13.25 14.82 4.75
CA ASP A 37 11.93 14.31 4.41
C ASP A 37 12.01 13.00 3.63
N THR A 38 12.95 12.90 2.69
CA THR A 38 13.24 11.67 1.93
C THR A 38 13.71 10.54 2.85
N TRP A 39 14.65 10.79 3.76
CA TRP A 39 15.09 9.78 4.72
C TRP A 39 13.98 9.31 5.66
N ALA A 40 13.10 10.22 6.09
CA ALA A 40 11.92 9.85 6.85
C ALA A 40 11.00 8.93 6.04
N SER A 41 10.76 9.23 4.76
CA SER A 41 9.93 8.40 3.87
C SER A 41 10.53 7.01 3.64
N LEU A 42 11.86 6.94 3.39
CA LEU A 42 12.58 5.68 3.22
C LEU A 42 12.55 4.83 4.50
N GLY A 43 12.79 5.43 5.67
CA GLY A 43 12.72 4.74 6.95
C GLY A 43 11.32 4.18 7.23
N MET A 44 10.28 4.95 6.92
CA MET A 44 8.89 4.50 7.01
C MET A 44 8.62 3.33 6.05
N GLY A 45 9.11 3.42 4.81
CA GLY A 45 8.96 2.35 3.82
C GLY A 45 9.64 1.05 4.25
N VAL A 46 10.89 1.11 4.70
CA VAL A 46 11.60 -0.07 5.20
C VAL A 46 10.89 -0.70 6.40
N GLY A 47 10.50 0.12 7.37
CA GLY A 47 9.73 -0.36 8.53
C GLY A 47 8.40 -1.00 8.11
N SER A 48 7.70 -0.42 7.14
CA SER A 48 6.47 -1.00 6.58
C SER A 48 6.71 -2.36 5.95
N VAL A 49 7.79 -2.54 5.19
CA VAL A 49 8.11 -3.86 4.58
C VAL A 49 8.31 -4.91 5.67
N VAL A 50 9.11 -4.61 6.71
CA VAL A 50 9.38 -5.56 7.81
C VAL A 50 8.10 -5.93 8.56
N ILE A 51 7.26 -4.94 8.89
CA ILE A 51 6.00 -5.17 9.59
C ILE A 51 5.02 -5.96 8.71
N ASN A 52 4.93 -5.62 7.42
CA ASN A 52 4.04 -6.30 6.49
C ASN A 52 4.43 -7.75 6.22
N LEU A 53 5.71 -8.14 6.33
CA LEU A 53 6.10 -9.55 6.25
C LEU A 53 5.42 -10.41 7.32
N PHE A 54 5.33 -9.92 8.54
CA PHE A 54 4.60 -10.60 9.61
C PHE A 54 3.08 -10.56 9.38
N TRP A 55 2.53 -9.38 9.14
CA TRP A 55 1.08 -9.19 8.97
C TRP A 55 0.52 -9.91 7.76
N LYS A 56 1.28 -10.05 6.68
CA LYS A 56 0.87 -10.79 5.49
C LYS A 56 0.46 -12.23 5.83
N SER A 57 1.23 -12.90 6.68
CA SER A 57 0.91 -14.26 7.11
C SER A 57 -0.36 -14.31 7.96
N VAL A 58 -0.54 -13.37 8.88
CA VAL A 58 -1.74 -13.29 9.73
C VAL A 58 -2.99 -13.01 8.90
N VAL A 59 -2.93 -12.02 8.01
CA VAL A 59 -4.05 -11.65 7.14
C VAL A 59 -4.39 -12.77 6.16
N PHE A 60 -3.38 -13.43 5.61
CA PHE A 60 -3.57 -14.57 4.72
C PHE A 60 -4.29 -15.72 5.45
N ALA A 61 -3.85 -16.07 6.66
CA ALA A 61 -4.52 -17.09 7.47
C ALA A 61 -5.97 -16.72 7.79
N TYR A 62 -6.21 -15.46 8.13
CA TYR A 62 -7.56 -14.94 8.38
C TYR A 62 -8.46 -15.03 7.14
N PHE A 63 -7.98 -14.60 5.96
CA PHE A 63 -8.76 -14.66 4.73
C PHE A 63 -9.00 -16.10 4.27
N THR A 64 -8.01 -16.99 4.42
CA THR A 64 -8.16 -18.41 4.15
C THR A 64 -9.23 -19.04 5.06
N PHE A 65 -9.23 -18.69 6.33
CA PHE A 65 -10.29 -19.11 7.26
C PHE A 65 -11.65 -18.63 6.80
N LEU A 66 -11.81 -17.35 6.46
CA LEU A 66 -13.09 -16.81 5.98
C LEU A 66 -13.55 -17.48 4.68
N HIS A 67 -12.63 -17.69 3.75
CA HIS A 67 -12.94 -18.40 2.50
C HIS A 67 -13.39 -19.83 2.74
N SER A 68 -12.91 -20.49 3.80
CA SER A 68 -13.37 -21.84 4.16
C SER A 68 -14.81 -21.89 4.68
N LEU A 69 -15.35 -20.76 5.18
CA LEU A 69 -16.71 -20.67 5.72
C LEU A 69 -17.79 -20.53 4.65
N THR A 70 -17.43 -20.18 3.43
CA THR A 70 -18.36 -20.02 2.32
C THR A 70 -18.26 -21.19 1.34
N PRO A 71 -19.39 -21.67 0.76
CA PRO A 71 -19.35 -22.63 -0.34
C PRO A 71 -19.01 -21.99 -1.68
N LEU A 72 -19.00 -20.66 -1.77
CA LEU A 72 -18.71 -19.94 -3.00
C LEU A 72 -17.24 -20.12 -3.39
N ARG A 73 -16.99 -20.39 -4.67
CA ARG A 73 -15.66 -20.51 -5.25
C ARG A 73 -15.66 -19.82 -6.59
N LEU A 74 -15.02 -18.67 -6.65
CA LEU A 74 -14.75 -17.98 -7.90
C LEU A 74 -13.48 -18.58 -8.49
N GLY A 75 -13.54 -18.95 -9.76
CA GLY A 75 -12.39 -19.48 -10.48
C GLY A 75 -11.40 -18.38 -10.88
N TYR A 76 -10.47 -18.78 -11.78
CA TYR A 76 -9.41 -17.87 -12.27
C TYR A 76 -9.69 -17.40 -13.71
N GLU A 77 -10.94 -17.40 -14.15
CA GLU A 77 -11.36 -16.91 -15.45
C GLU A 77 -11.16 -15.37 -15.52
N TRP A 78 -11.00 -14.87 -16.73
CA TRP A 78 -10.73 -13.44 -16.96
C TRP A 78 -11.75 -12.51 -16.29
N TRP A 79 -13.05 -12.90 -16.26
CA TRP A 79 -14.10 -12.11 -15.62
C TRP A 79 -13.96 -12.10 -14.09
N ALA A 80 -13.48 -13.21 -13.48
CA ALA A 80 -13.24 -13.27 -12.05
C ALA A 80 -12.10 -12.31 -11.65
N TRP A 81 -11.05 -12.21 -12.47
CA TRP A 81 -9.99 -11.22 -12.29
C TRP A 81 -10.50 -9.78 -12.45
N ALA A 82 -11.34 -9.52 -13.45
CA ALA A 82 -11.96 -8.20 -13.61
C ALA A 82 -12.84 -7.84 -12.41
N ALA A 83 -13.64 -8.80 -11.92
CA ALA A 83 -14.45 -8.62 -10.72
C ALA A 83 -13.60 -8.41 -9.46
N ALA A 84 -12.50 -9.16 -9.31
CA ALA A 84 -11.56 -8.99 -8.20
C ALA A 84 -10.95 -7.59 -8.20
N LEU A 85 -10.51 -7.08 -9.34
CA LEU A 85 -9.96 -5.74 -9.49
C LEU A 85 -10.96 -4.66 -9.07
N LEU A 86 -12.19 -4.74 -9.57
CA LEU A 86 -13.25 -3.79 -9.22
C LEU A 86 -13.63 -3.86 -7.73
N ALA A 87 -13.66 -5.06 -7.18
CA ALA A 87 -13.97 -5.27 -5.77
C ALA A 87 -12.83 -4.78 -4.86
N ASP A 88 -11.58 -4.98 -5.27
CA ASP A 88 -10.40 -4.44 -4.58
C ASP A 88 -10.41 -2.91 -4.59
N ASP A 89 -10.63 -2.27 -5.74
CA ASP A 89 -10.76 -0.82 -5.85
C ASP A 89 -11.89 -0.27 -4.98
N PHE A 90 -13.02 -0.97 -4.92
CA PHE A 90 -14.14 -0.59 -4.05
C PHE A 90 -13.77 -0.67 -2.58
N CYS A 91 -13.12 -1.75 -2.14
CA CYS A 91 -12.61 -1.90 -0.77
C CYS A 91 -11.58 -0.83 -0.44
N TYR A 92 -10.65 -0.57 -1.36
CA TYR A 92 -9.64 0.47 -1.21
C TYR A 92 -10.26 1.87 -1.11
N TYR A 93 -11.23 2.20 -1.96
CA TYR A 93 -11.93 3.47 -1.89
C TYR A 93 -12.54 3.71 -0.50
N TRP A 94 -13.26 2.71 0.03
CA TRP A 94 -13.88 2.86 1.34
C TRP A 94 -12.85 2.93 2.47
N PHE A 95 -11.82 2.09 2.43
CA PHE A 95 -10.72 2.17 3.38
C PHE A 95 -10.07 3.56 3.38
N HIS A 96 -9.71 4.07 2.21
CA HIS A 96 -9.05 5.36 2.07
C HIS A 96 -9.96 6.52 2.51
N ARG A 97 -11.22 6.52 2.06
CA ARG A 97 -12.22 7.51 2.45
C ARG A 97 -12.43 7.53 3.97
N MET A 98 -12.69 6.37 4.57
CA MET A 98 -12.87 6.28 6.02
C MET A 98 -11.61 6.66 6.79
N SER A 99 -10.43 6.44 6.22
CA SER A 99 -9.16 6.91 6.80
C SER A 99 -9.05 8.42 6.87
N HIS A 100 -9.78 9.16 6.04
CA HIS A 100 -9.88 10.62 6.13
C HIS A 100 -11.03 11.11 7.02
N GLU A 101 -12.08 10.34 7.21
CA GLU A 101 -13.29 10.78 7.93
C GLU A 101 -13.31 10.31 9.39
N VAL A 102 -12.71 9.15 9.70
CA VAL A 102 -12.73 8.55 11.04
C VAL A 102 -11.44 8.84 11.80
N ARG A 103 -11.54 9.51 12.94
CA ARG A 103 -10.38 9.98 13.72
C ARG A 103 -9.33 8.91 14.03
N VAL A 104 -9.76 7.69 14.39
CA VAL A 104 -8.84 6.58 14.70
C VAL A 104 -8.08 6.13 13.46
N LEU A 105 -8.76 6.04 12.32
CA LEU A 105 -8.14 5.69 11.04
C LEU A 105 -7.26 6.83 10.53
N TRP A 106 -7.70 8.09 10.71
CA TRP A 106 -6.89 9.26 10.38
C TRP A 106 -5.60 9.31 11.20
N ALA A 107 -5.64 8.97 12.48
CA ALA A 107 -4.45 8.95 13.33
C ALA A 107 -3.35 8.01 12.78
N ALA A 108 -3.74 6.90 12.12
CA ALA A 108 -2.82 6.06 11.38
C ALA A 108 -2.43 6.68 10.03
N HIS A 109 -3.41 7.21 9.29
CA HIS A 109 -3.27 7.63 7.89
C HIS A 109 -2.57 8.99 7.72
N VAL A 110 -2.69 9.90 8.68
CA VAL A 110 -2.07 11.24 8.64
C VAL A 110 -0.57 11.20 8.38
N ASN A 111 0.10 10.13 8.75
CA ASN A 111 1.52 9.96 8.52
C ASN A 111 1.86 9.92 7.02
N HIS A 112 1.00 9.30 6.21
CA HIS A 112 1.11 9.31 4.75
C HIS A 112 1.00 10.75 4.18
N HIS A 113 0.20 11.61 4.79
CA HIS A 113 0.01 13.01 4.41
C HIS A 113 0.96 13.99 5.11
N SER A 114 1.92 13.52 5.90
CA SER A 114 2.79 14.37 6.72
C SER A 114 4.04 14.89 5.99
N SER A 115 4.28 14.50 4.74
CA SER A 115 5.40 15.02 3.95
C SER A 115 5.22 16.51 3.67
N ARG A 116 6.27 17.28 3.91
CA ARG A 116 6.33 18.71 3.59
C ARG A 116 6.80 18.96 2.17
N ARG A 117 7.40 17.97 1.55
CA ARG A 117 8.02 18.02 0.21
C ARG A 117 7.53 16.85 -0.61
N TYR A 118 6.55 17.12 -1.46
CA TYR A 118 6.00 16.09 -2.33
C TYR A 118 7.02 15.70 -3.41
N ASN A 119 7.53 14.50 -3.30
CA ASN A 119 8.42 13.83 -4.25
C ASN A 119 8.12 12.33 -4.29
N LEU A 120 8.75 11.58 -5.20
CA LEU A 120 8.49 10.15 -5.35
C LEU A 120 8.75 9.34 -4.07
N SER A 121 9.67 9.76 -3.21
CA SER A 121 9.91 9.07 -1.93
C SER A 121 8.70 9.12 -0.99
N THR A 122 7.81 10.10 -1.16
CA THR A 122 6.59 10.22 -0.36
C THR A 122 5.66 9.01 -0.52
N ALA A 123 5.70 8.33 -1.66
CA ALA A 123 4.97 7.08 -1.87
C ALA A 123 5.38 5.97 -0.90
N LEU A 124 6.61 6.00 -0.39
CA LEU A 124 7.14 5.05 0.60
C LEU A 124 6.74 5.39 2.03
N ARG A 125 6.14 6.56 2.28
CA ARG A 125 5.71 7.00 3.60
C ARG A 125 4.40 6.31 4.01
N GLN A 126 4.48 5.01 4.25
CA GLN A 126 3.34 4.19 4.64
C GLN A 126 3.27 4.02 6.16
N PRO A 127 2.10 4.20 6.78
CA PRO A 127 1.93 3.98 8.21
C PRO A 127 2.15 2.52 8.58
N TRP A 128 2.90 2.26 9.64
CA TRP A 128 3.17 0.92 10.12
C TRP A 128 1.93 0.23 10.71
N THR A 129 0.93 1.02 11.08
CA THR A 129 -0.35 0.55 11.62
C THR A 129 -1.39 0.23 10.55
N THR A 130 -1.10 0.50 9.27
CA THR A 130 -2.02 0.21 8.15
C THR A 130 -2.54 -1.23 8.16
N PRO A 131 -1.72 -2.27 8.39
CA PRO A 131 -2.24 -3.63 8.42
C PRO A 131 -3.32 -3.88 9.47
N LEU A 132 -3.25 -3.18 10.62
CA LEU A 132 -4.26 -3.30 11.68
C LEU A 132 -5.60 -2.64 11.33
N THR A 133 -5.56 -1.63 10.47
CA THR A 133 -6.73 -0.79 10.16
C THR A 133 -7.35 -1.12 8.81
N SER A 134 -6.61 -1.74 7.90
CA SER A 134 -7.04 -1.94 6.51
C SER A 134 -7.77 -3.25 6.25
N PHE A 135 -7.27 -4.40 6.71
CA PHE A 135 -7.71 -5.73 6.26
C PHE A 135 -9.22 -5.98 6.48
N TRP A 136 -9.85 -5.30 7.43
CA TRP A 136 -11.28 -5.38 7.67
C TRP A 136 -12.13 -5.02 6.46
N PHE A 137 -11.66 -4.08 5.65
CA PHE A 137 -12.37 -3.62 4.46
C PHE A 137 -12.39 -4.67 3.36
N TRP A 138 -11.39 -5.57 3.33
CA TRP A 138 -11.29 -6.68 2.38
C TRP A 138 -11.95 -7.98 2.86
N THR A 139 -12.42 -8.02 4.10
CA THR A 139 -13.14 -9.18 4.67
C THR A 139 -14.28 -9.72 3.79
N PRO A 140 -15.05 -8.90 3.06
CA PRO A 140 -16.11 -9.41 2.19
C PRO A 140 -15.59 -10.27 1.02
N LEU A 141 -14.38 -10.04 0.52
CA LEU A 141 -13.88 -10.71 -0.68
C LEU A 141 -13.76 -12.23 -0.53
N PRO A 142 -13.08 -12.77 0.50
CA PRO A 142 -13.01 -14.21 0.69
C PRO A 142 -14.39 -14.84 0.94
N LEU A 143 -15.32 -14.12 1.58
CA LEU A 143 -16.69 -14.61 1.80
C LEU A 143 -17.50 -14.66 0.50
N LEU A 144 -17.20 -13.80 -0.48
CA LEU A 144 -17.78 -13.82 -1.82
C LEU A 144 -17.15 -14.90 -2.72
N GLY A 145 -16.14 -15.62 -2.22
CA GLY A 145 -15.53 -16.74 -2.93
C GLY A 145 -14.26 -16.40 -3.71
N PHE A 146 -13.73 -15.17 -3.56
CA PHE A 146 -12.42 -14.85 -4.11
C PHE A 146 -11.33 -15.59 -3.32
N ASP A 147 -10.44 -16.26 -4.06
CA ASP A 147 -9.33 -17.00 -3.46
C ASP A 147 -8.30 -16.03 -2.88
N PRO A 148 -7.91 -16.19 -1.61
CA PRO A 148 -6.90 -15.33 -0.99
C PRO A 148 -5.45 -15.63 -1.41
N ALA A 149 -5.19 -16.69 -2.23
CA ALA A 149 -3.86 -17.10 -2.68
C ALA A 149 -3.38 -16.37 -3.93
#